data_f9bb51f429630ab1d2213879056aac5b
#
_entry.id   f9bb51f429630ab1d2213879056aac5b
#
_cell.length_a   1.000
_cell.length_b   1.000
_cell.length_c   1.000
_cell.angle_alpha   90.00
_cell.angle_beta   90.00
_cell.angle_gamma   90.00
#
_symmetry.space_group_name_H-M   'P 1'
#
loop_
_entity.id
_entity.type
_entity.pdbx_description
1 polymer ?
#
loop_
_entity_poly.entity_id
_entity_poly.type
_entity_poly.pdbx_seq_one_letter_code
_entity_poly.pdbx_strand_id
1 'polypeptide(L)'
;MHDEKKTEDETMHELMVIKEADPSEMQRLTPRERGIAHLVCAGLTNKQIAQELAVTEGTIKVHLHNVYDKLAIRNRTTLALLYAKQIEAVE
;
A
#
# COMPACT_ATOMS: atom_id res chain seq x y z
N MET A 1 11.75 -21.31 26.21
CA MET A 1 12.80 -20.83 25.55
C MET A 1 12.51 -20.44 24.13
N HIS A 2 12.12 -21.35 23.36
CA HIS A 2 11.67 -21.04 22.04
C HIS A 2 10.55 -20.07 22.05
N ASP A 3 9.72 -20.12 23.07
CA ASP A 3 8.56 -19.27 23.12
C ASP A 3 8.94 -17.80 23.19
N GLU A 4 9.94 -17.53 24.00
CA GLU A 4 10.35 -16.15 24.13
C GLU A 4 10.91 -15.63 22.85
N LYS A 5 11.76 -16.45 22.27
CA LYS A 5 12.34 -16.09 21.02
C LYS A 5 11.29 -15.93 19.97
N LYS A 6 10.32 -16.82 20.03
CA LYS A 6 9.26 -16.78 19.07
C LYS A 6 8.44 -15.51 19.21
N THR A 7 8.23 -15.07 20.45
CA THR A 7 7.48 -13.87 20.70
C THR A 7 8.22 -12.67 20.14
N GLU A 8 9.51 -12.62 20.35
CA GLU A 8 10.28 -11.53 19.82
C GLU A 8 10.27 -11.55 18.31
N ASP A 9 10.37 -12.75 17.76
CA ASP A 9 10.32 -12.91 16.34
C ASP A 9 9.00 -12.46 15.79
N GLU A 10 7.93 -12.74 16.48
CA GLU A 10 6.63 -12.31 16.01
C GLU A 10 6.51 -10.81 15.98
N THR A 11 7.03 -10.14 17.01
CA THR A 11 7.00 -8.70 17.04
C THR A 11 7.84 -8.14 15.90
N MET A 12 9.03 -8.68 15.75
CA MET A 12 9.89 -8.25 14.68
C MET A 12 9.27 -8.54 13.33
N HIS A 13 8.60 -9.67 13.25
CA HIS A 13 7.97 -10.05 12.01
C HIS A 13 6.88 -9.08 11.60
N GLU A 14 6.11 -8.62 12.57
CA GLU A 14 5.08 -7.65 12.26
C GLU A 14 5.67 -6.37 11.74
N LEU A 15 6.74 -5.90 12.36
CA LEU A 15 7.39 -4.71 11.89
C LEU A 15 7.98 -4.93 10.51
N MET A 16 8.52 -6.12 10.29
CA MET A 16 9.13 -6.40 9.02
C MET A 16 8.10 -6.58 7.92
N VAL A 17 6.94 -7.05 8.25
CA VAL A 17 5.89 -7.16 7.25
C VAL A 17 5.54 -5.80 6.72
N ILE A 18 5.41 -4.82 7.60
CA ILE A 18 5.14 -3.47 7.16
C ILE A 18 6.32 -2.94 6.36
N LYS A 19 7.50 -3.21 6.88
CA LYS A 19 8.72 -2.74 6.29
C LYS A 19 8.98 -3.35 4.94
N GLU A 20 8.71 -4.65 4.85
CA GLU A 20 8.99 -5.38 3.66
C GLU A 20 7.82 -5.48 2.76
N ALA A 21 6.82 -4.62 2.95
CA ALA A 21 5.67 -4.64 2.08
C ALA A 21 6.11 -5.36 0.84
N ASP A 22 5.89 -6.61 0.85
CA ASP A 22 6.39 -7.54 -0.12
C ASP A 22 6.01 -7.08 -1.51
N PRO A 23 6.91 -7.08 -2.46
CA PRO A 23 6.53 -6.76 -3.83
C PRO A 23 5.36 -7.59 -4.31
N SER A 24 5.20 -8.80 -3.79
CA SER A 24 4.09 -9.64 -4.20
C SER A 24 2.76 -9.04 -3.79
N GLU A 25 2.71 -8.24 -2.74
CA GLU A 25 1.47 -7.61 -2.36
C GLU A 25 1.06 -6.56 -3.37
N MET A 26 2.02 -5.80 -3.83
CA MET A 26 1.72 -4.81 -4.84
C MET A 26 1.30 -5.47 -6.15
N GLN A 27 1.76 -6.67 -6.38
CA GLN A 27 1.39 -7.39 -7.58
C GLN A 27 -0.04 -7.89 -7.56
N ARG A 28 -0.65 -7.90 -6.40
CA ARG A 28 -2.07 -8.23 -6.31
C ARG A 28 -2.94 -7.13 -6.89
N LEU A 29 -2.38 -5.96 -7.05
CA LEU A 29 -3.12 -4.84 -7.60
C LEU A 29 -3.14 -4.93 -9.12
N THR A 30 -4.22 -4.49 -9.70
CA THR A 30 -4.25 -4.34 -11.16
C THR A 30 -3.34 -3.20 -11.54
N PRO A 31 -2.95 -3.10 -12.83
CA PRO A 31 -2.12 -1.98 -13.26
C PRO A 31 -2.75 -0.64 -12.93
N ARG A 32 -4.07 -0.52 -13.07
CA ARG A 32 -4.74 0.73 -12.75
C ARG A 32 -4.64 1.02 -11.25
N GLU A 33 -4.82 0.01 -10.42
CA GLU A 33 -4.72 0.19 -8.99
C GLU A 33 -3.31 0.56 -8.56
N ARG A 34 -2.32 -0.05 -9.18
CA ARG A 34 -0.94 0.31 -8.89
C ARG A 34 -0.65 1.75 -9.28
N GLY A 35 -1.17 2.18 -10.42
CA GLY A 35 -1.00 3.54 -10.85
C GLY A 35 -1.61 4.53 -9.87
N ILE A 36 -2.80 4.20 -9.39
CA ILE A 36 -3.47 5.05 -8.41
C ILE A 36 -2.68 5.09 -7.11
N ALA A 37 -2.21 3.94 -6.65
CA ALA A 37 -1.40 3.89 -5.43
C ALA A 37 -0.15 4.74 -5.57
N HIS A 38 0.47 4.70 -6.73
CA HIS A 38 1.64 5.51 -7.01
C HIS A 38 1.31 7.00 -6.88
N LEU A 39 0.19 7.42 -7.44
CA LEU A 39 -0.20 8.82 -7.39
C LEU A 39 -0.57 9.27 -5.98
N VAL A 40 -1.16 8.36 -5.21
CA VAL A 40 -1.42 8.64 -3.80
C VAL A 40 -0.11 8.88 -3.07
N CYS A 41 0.87 8.04 -3.32
CA CYS A 41 2.16 8.20 -2.67
C CYS A 41 2.85 9.49 -3.12
N ALA A 42 2.59 9.91 -4.33
CA ALA A 42 3.15 11.16 -4.83
C ALA A 42 2.46 12.39 -4.26
N GLY A 43 1.40 12.19 -3.47
CA GLY A 43 0.76 13.30 -2.77
C GLY A 43 -0.45 13.89 -3.46
N LEU A 44 -0.93 13.27 -4.52
CA LEU A 44 -2.10 13.79 -5.21
C LEU A 44 -3.36 13.50 -4.42
N THR A 45 -4.31 14.42 -4.48
CA THR A 45 -5.62 14.19 -3.92
C THR A 45 -6.43 13.32 -4.88
N ASN A 46 -7.53 12.75 -4.38
CA ASN A 46 -8.40 11.94 -5.23
C ASN A 46 -8.89 12.75 -6.42
N LYS A 47 -9.17 14.02 -6.21
CA LYS A 47 -9.62 14.87 -7.30
C LYS A 47 -8.54 15.01 -8.36
N GLN A 48 -7.31 15.21 -7.92
CA GLN A 48 -6.20 15.34 -8.84
C GLN A 48 -5.95 14.05 -9.60
N ILE A 49 -6.03 12.93 -8.89
CA ILE A 49 -5.85 11.63 -9.53
C ILE A 49 -6.95 11.41 -10.56
N ALA A 50 -8.18 11.75 -10.21
CA ALA A 50 -9.30 11.61 -11.13
C ALA A 50 -9.05 12.43 -12.40
N GLN A 51 -8.55 13.63 -12.24
CA GLN A 51 -8.25 14.49 -13.39
C GLN A 51 -7.14 13.87 -14.22
N GLU A 52 -6.13 13.37 -13.56
CA GLU A 52 -4.99 12.79 -14.26
C GLU A 52 -5.42 11.59 -15.10
N LEU A 53 -6.33 10.80 -14.57
CA LEU A 53 -6.75 9.57 -15.23
C LEU A 53 -8.04 9.72 -16.03
N ALA A 54 -8.59 10.94 -16.06
CA ALA A 54 -9.82 11.24 -16.79
C ALA A 54 -10.99 10.38 -16.34
N VAL A 55 -11.14 10.26 -15.04
CA VAL A 55 -12.28 9.55 -14.42
C VAL A 55 -12.84 10.42 -13.32
N THR A 56 -13.90 9.95 -12.67
CA THR A 56 -14.52 10.71 -11.58
C THR A 56 -13.81 10.37 -10.26
N GLU A 57 -13.99 11.26 -9.28
CA GLU A 57 -13.48 11.00 -7.94
C GLU A 57 -14.09 9.74 -7.37
N GLY A 58 -15.38 9.51 -7.65
CA GLY A 58 -16.03 8.32 -7.17
C GLY A 58 -15.34 7.07 -7.65
N THR A 59 -14.91 7.08 -8.90
CA THR A 59 -14.18 5.96 -9.45
C THR A 59 -12.87 5.75 -8.71
N ILE A 60 -12.17 6.85 -8.38
CA ILE A 60 -10.93 6.74 -7.63
C ILE A 60 -11.18 6.15 -6.25
N LYS A 61 -12.27 6.57 -5.60
CA LYS A 61 -12.58 6.05 -4.27
C LYS A 61 -12.85 4.54 -4.32
N VAL A 62 -13.53 4.08 -5.37
CA VAL A 62 -13.79 2.66 -5.52
C VAL A 62 -12.48 1.90 -5.72
N HIS A 63 -11.63 2.42 -6.57
CA HIS A 63 -10.32 1.77 -6.78
C HIS A 63 -9.50 1.74 -5.50
N LEU A 64 -9.51 2.82 -4.74
CA LEU A 64 -8.74 2.85 -3.50
C LEU A 64 -9.29 1.89 -2.47
N HIS A 65 -10.63 1.77 -2.42
CA HIS A 65 -11.22 0.80 -1.52
C HIS A 65 -10.71 -0.60 -1.86
N ASN A 66 -10.65 -0.93 -3.13
CA ASN A 66 -10.16 -2.24 -3.56
C ASN A 66 -8.68 -2.40 -3.23
N VAL A 67 -7.89 -1.34 -3.38
CA VAL A 67 -6.48 -1.38 -3.04
C VAL A 67 -6.32 -1.67 -1.54
N TYR A 68 -7.05 -0.93 -0.71
CA TYR A 68 -6.96 -1.12 0.72
C TYR A 68 -7.34 -2.55 1.10
N ASP A 69 -8.37 -3.05 0.45
CA ASP A 69 -8.85 -4.40 0.73
C ASP A 69 -7.81 -5.43 0.34
N LYS A 70 -7.24 -5.28 -0.83
CA LYS A 70 -6.25 -6.24 -1.33
C LYS A 70 -4.97 -6.22 -0.52
N LEU A 71 -4.60 -5.08 0.00
CA LEU A 71 -3.39 -4.94 0.80
C LEU A 71 -3.65 -5.09 2.29
N ALA A 72 -4.91 -5.30 2.67
CA ALA A 72 -5.30 -5.47 4.07
C ALA A 72 -4.91 -4.25 4.91
N ILE A 73 -5.11 -3.06 4.36
CA ILE A 73 -4.84 -1.82 5.07
C ILE A 73 -6.11 -1.01 5.12
N ARG A 74 -6.12 0.05 5.90
CA ARG A 74 -7.36 0.75 6.20
C ARG A 74 -7.40 2.19 5.74
N ASN A 75 -6.28 2.78 5.41
CA ASN A 75 -6.31 4.19 5.11
C ASN A 75 -5.17 4.58 4.19
N ARG A 76 -5.27 5.81 3.77
CA ARG A 76 -4.36 6.38 2.78
C ARG A 76 -2.95 6.51 3.31
N THR A 77 -2.81 6.86 4.57
CA THR A 77 -1.49 7.03 5.16
C THR A 77 -0.72 5.73 5.15
N THR A 78 -1.40 4.64 5.51
CA THR A 78 -0.77 3.33 5.52
C THR A 78 -0.34 2.95 4.11
N LEU A 79 -1.18 3.25 3.12
CA LEU A 79 -0.82 2.95 1.74
C LEU A 79 0.44 3.69 1.34
N ALA A 80 0.52 4.97 1.66
CA ALA A 80 1.68 5.76 1.31
C ALA A 80 2.95 5.22 1.97
N LEU A 81 2.82 4.79 3.23
CA LEU A 81 3.97 4.23 3.94
C LEU A 81 4.43 2.93 3.30
N LEU A 82 3.49 2.06 2.97
CA LEU A 82 3.84 0.81 2.33
C LEU A 82 4.54 1.04 1.00
N TYR A 83 4.01 1.96 0.22
CA TYR A 83 4.57 2.23 -1.08
C TYR A 83 5.98 2.82 -0.96
N ALA A 84 6.18 3.69 0.03
CA ALA A 84 7.49 4.28 0.26
C ALA A 84 8.49 3.22 0.66
N LYS A 85 8.05 2.26 1.48
CA LYS A 85 8.94 1.18 1.89
C LYS A 85 9.32 0.29 0.71
N GLN A 86 8.38 0.06 -0.18
CA GLN A 86 8.67 -0.71 -1.38
C GLN A 86 9.75 -0.05 -2.20
N ILE A 87 9.64 1.24 -2.38
CA ILE A 87 10.61 1.97 -3.17
C ILE A 87 11.99 1.91 -2.52
N GLU A 88 12.04 2.07 -1.20
CA GLU A 88 13.30 1.98 -0.49
C GLU A 88 13.91 0.60 -0.61
N ALA A 89 13.07 -0.42 -0.57
CA ALA A 89 13.56 -1.79 -0.63
C ALA A 89 14.17 -2.09 -2.00
N VAL A 90 13.66 -1.46 -3.03
CA VAL A 90 14.16 -1.69 -4.38
C VAL A 90 15.55 -1.09 -4.54
N GLU A 91 15.79 0.00 -3.89
CA GLU A 91 17.10 0.61 -3.97
C GLU A 91 18.11 -0.12 -3.13
#